data_8f4d8734f7dcc1239517e9461b59199d
#
_entry.id   8f4d8734f7dcc1239517e9461b59199d
#
_cell.length_a   1.000
_cell.length_b   1.000
_cell.length_c   1.000
_cell.angle_alpha   90.00
_cell.angle_beta   90.00
_cell.angle_gamma   90.00
#
_symmetry.space_group_name_H-M   'P 1'
#
loop_
_entity.id
_entity.type
_entity.pdbx_description
1 polymer ?
#
loop_
_entity_poly.entity_id
_entity_poly.type
_entity_poly.pdbx_seq_one_letter_code
_entity_poly.pdbx_strand_id
1 'polypeptide(L)'
;MRLLRATLHNVGPFDDTVVDFGNVTTPDEDGIEELPEPRPVTVLFGGDGTGKTSLLSALASTRPGHALPPVPVGGARPSPWVATSWLLGEDDPERPHPLVVASPSAVLAGETPDAALARRREQALFDRRAQQEGGHVFVSFSGARWFSRSANLLTTPDRSILRYDVRQPSTTFDDPTRADLTRETKQVLSYAAIASALGGGRAEFDGLARFDAALREVVDVVLAPFDLTYAGIHPLTLEPQARGGSGLIAFDAIPRAARHLIAFVALPLRALHAAYPGADTPREREGVVTIDDAEAQQDPALLRHLVPLLREALPGVQWILGTSSTQLATACASSEVIALRRTAKTVELGEGQLH
;
A
#
# COMPACT_ATOMS: atom_id res chain seq x y z
N MET A 1 -10.10 3.42 -4.74
CA MET A 1 -10.34 2.20 -3.92
C MET A 1 -9.84 2.39 -2.50
N ARG A 2 -10.64 2.03 -1.49
CA ARG A 2 -10.32 2.16 -0.06
C ARG A 2 -10.75 0.91 0.70
N LEU A 3 -9.96 0.50 1.70
CA LEU A 3 -10.30 -0.59 2.61
C LEU A 3 -11.13 -0.06 3.78
N LEU A 4 -12.25 -0.71 4.07
CA LEU A 4 -13.14 -0.37 5.18
C LEU A 4 -12.97 -1.28 6.38
N ARG A 5 -12.92 -2.61 6.14
CA ARG A 5 -12.95 -3.62 7.20
C ARG A 5 -12.20 -4.88 6.78
N ALA A 6 -11.59 -5.54 7.73
CA ALA A 6 -11.09 -6.91 7.58
C ALA A 6 -11.62 -7.79 8.72
N THR A 7 -12.07 -8.98 8.37
CA THR A 7 -12.46 -10.04 9.32
C THR A 7 -11.50 -11.20 9.15
N LEU A 8 -10.88 -11.62 10.24
CA LEU A 8 -9.91 -12.70 10.28
C LEU A 8 -10.46 -13.83 11.17
N HIS A 9 -10.41 -15.05 10.67
CA HIS A 9 -10.75 -16.24 11.42
C HIS A 9 -9.58 -17.22 11.37
N ASN A 10 -9.03 -17.55 12.52
CA ASN A 10 -7.89 -18.48 12.65
C ASN A 10 -6.66 -18.12 11.81
N VAL A 11 -6.35 -16.83 11.65
CA VAL A 11 -5.23 -16.33 10.85
C VAL A 11 -4.11 -15.83 11.76
N GLY A 12 -2.96 -16.48 11.73
CA GLY A 12 -1.83 -16.15 12.59
C GLY A 12 -2.25 -16.20 14.09
N PRO A 13 -2.06 -15.12 14.85
CA PRO A 13 -2.45 -15.07 16.25
C PRO A 13 -3.93 -14.67 16.45
N PHE A 14 -4.66 -14.34 15.39
CA PHE A 14 -6.06 -13.91 15.45
C PHE A 14 -7.02 -15.10 15.45
N ASP A 15 -8.00 -15.09 16.34
CA ASP A 15 -9.13 -16.04 16.32
C ASP A 15 -10.25 -15.46 15.42
N ASP A 16 -11.31 -14.95 16.04
CA ASP A 16 -12.37 -14.19 15.37
C ASP A 16 -12.14 -12.71 15.64
N THR A 17 -11.52 -12.04 14.69
CA THR A 17 -11.09 -10.65 14.88
C THR A 17 -11.58 -9.79 13.73
N VAL A 18 -12.22 -8.68 14.07
CA VAL A 18 -12.64 -7.64 13.13
C VAL A 18 -11.75 -6.42 13.31
N VAL A 19 -11.23 -5.91 12.21
CA VAL A 19 -10.40 -4.70 12.17
C VAL A 19 -11.09 -3.68 11.27
N ASP A 20 -11.45 -2.53 11.83
CA ASP A 20 -12.07 -1.43 11.08
C ASP A 20 -11.03 -0.40 10.64
N PHE A 21 -11.02 -0.11 9.34
CA PHE A 21 -10.17 0.88 8.68
C PHE A 21 -10.95 2.15 8.27
N GLY A 22 -12.23 2.20 8.61
CA GLY A 22 -13.11 3.36 8.47
C GLY A 22 -13.49 3.91 9.84
N ASN A 23 -13.93 5.16 9.85
CA ASN A 23 -14.55 5.73 11.03
C ASN A 23 -15.92 5.09 11.24
N VAL A 24 -16.25 4.76 12.48
CA VAL A 24 -17.59 4.29 12.81
C VAL A 24 -18.53 5.49 12.66
N THR A 25 -19.42 5.44 11.68
CA THR A 25 -20.50 6.41 11.54
C THR A 25 -21.60 6.03 12.53
N THR A 26 -21.99 6.96 13.37
CA THR A 26 -23.26 6.83 14.12
C THR A 26 -24.39 6.99 13.10
N PRO A 27 -25.44 6.15 13.15
CA PRO A 27 -26.60 6.32 12.31
C PRO A 27 -27.12 7.76 12.44
N ASP A 28 -27.55 8.35 11.33
CA ASP A 28 -28.19 9.66 11.33
C ASP A 28 -29.53 9.62 12.09
N GLU A 29 -30.18 10.78 12.26
CA GLU A 29 -31.48 10.88 12.96
C GLU A 29 -32.60 10.07 12.28
N ASP A 30 -32.42 9.70 11.01
CA ASP A 30 -33.36 8.88 10.22
C ASP A 30 -33.01 7.38 10.27
N GLY A 31 -31.95 6.98 10.99
CA GLY A 31 -31.51 5.58 11.14
C GLY A 31 -30.86 5.00 9.89
N ILE A 32 -30.45 5.83 8.94
CA ILE A 32 -29.73 5.42 7.76
C ILE A 32 -28.25 5.23 8.15
N GLU A 33 -27.76 4.00 8.05
CA GLU A 33 -26.33 3.72 8.21
C GLU A 33 -25.59 4.31 7.00
N GLU A 34 -24.93 5.47 7.19
CA GLU A 34 -23.98 5.95 6.20
C GLU A 34 -22.82 4.97 6.05
N LEU A 35 -22.30 4.86 4.81
CA LEU A 35 -21.10 4.07 4.57
C LEU A 35 -19.94 4.65 5.40
N PRO A 36 -19.19 3.81 6.13
CA PRO A 36 -18.09 4.28 6.94
C PRO A 36 -17.06 5.03 6.08
N GLU A 37 -16.64 6.21 6.51
CA GLU A 37 -15.61 6.97 5.83
C GLU A 37 -14.25 6.30 6.06
N PRO A 38 -13.51 5.92 4.98
CA PRO A 38 -12.21 5.27 5.12
C PRO A 38 -11.20 6.20 5.79
N ARG A 39 -10.47 5.71 6.77
CA ARG A 39 -9.36 6.47 7.38
C ARG A 39 -8.24 6.63 6.37
N PRO A 40 -7.70 7.83 6.14
CA PRO A 40 -6.58 8.03 5.23
C PRO A 40 -5.29 7.34 5.71
N VAL A 41 -5.16 7.15 7.03
CA VAL A 41 -4.04 6.47 7.66
C VAL A 41 -4.55 5.53 8.75
N THR A 42 -3.95 4.35 8.82
CA THR A 42 -4.09 3.43 9.96
C THR A 42 -2.74 2.92 10.38
N VAL A 43 -2.39 3.11 11.64
CA VAL A 43 -1.15 2.61 12.26
C VAL A 43 -1.47 1.42 13.14
N LEU A 44 -1.01 0.24 12.73
CA LEU A 44 -1.08 -1.00 13.51
C LEU A 44 0.12 -1.03 14.47
N PHE A 45 -0.10 -0.65 15.72
CA PHE A 45 0.96 -0.56 16.72
C PHE A 45 0.97 -1.79 17.62
N GLY A 46 2.14 -2.38 17.83
CA GLY A 46 2.30 -3.49 18.77
C GLY A 46 3.71 -4.09 18.72
N GLY A 47 4.07 -4.81 19.77
CA GLY A 47 5.34 -5.53 19.87
C GLY A 47 5.45 -6.69 18.88
N ASP A 48 6.56 -7.41 18.96
CA ASP A 48 6.79 -8.59 18.15
C ASP A 48 5.77 -9.70 18.44
N GLY A 49 5.36 -10.41 17.41
CA GLY A 49 4.40 -11.51 17.51
C GLY A 49 2.94 -11.09 17.78
N THR A 50 2.61 -9.78 17.74
CA THR A 50 1.22 -9.31 17.85
C THR A 50 0.40 -9.49 16.58
N GLY A 51 1.00 -9.93 15.47
CA GLY A 51 0.28 -10.27 14.25
C GLY A 51 0.21 -9.15 13.21
N LYS A 52 0.97 -8.06 13.34
CA LYS A 52 1.03 -6.97 12.34
C LYS A 52 1.25 -7.51 10.92
N THR A 53 2.35 -8.24 10.71
CA THR A 53 2.68 -8.88 9.43
C THR A 53 1.59 -9.85 8.95
N SER A 54 1.00 -10.63 9.86
CA SER A 54 -0.08 -11.55 9.51
C SER A 54 -1.33 -10.82 9.01
N LEU A 55 -1.68 -9.71 9.65
CA LEU A 55 -2.80 -8.87 9.20
C LEU A 55 -2.50 -8.24 7.83
N LEU A 56 -1.32 -7.61 7.66
CA LEU A 56 -0.95 -7.00 6.38
C LEU A 56 -0.87 -8.03 5.24
N SER A 57 -0.37 -9.23 5.52
CA SER A 57 -0.38 -10.36 4.56
C SER A 57 -1.80 -10.81 4.21
N ALA A 58 -2.68 -10.86 5.19
CA ALA A 58 -4.10 -11.18 4.97
C ALA A 58 -4.77 -10.13 4.06
N LEU A 59 -4.53 -8.85 4.28
CA LEU A 59 -5.02 -7.77 3.41
C LEU A 59 -4.51 -7.92 1.98
N ALA A 60 -3.21 -8.19 1.82
CA ALA A 60 -2.61 -8.41 0.50
C ALA A 60 -3.21 -9.62 -0.23
N SER A 61 -3.59 -10.67 0.50
CA SER A 61 -4.19 -11.88 -0.07
C SER A 61 -5.67 -11.73 -0.46
N THR A 62 -6.36 -10.74 0.07
CA THR A 62 -7.78 -10.49 -0.17
C THR A 62 -8.04 -9.13 -0.82
N ARG A 63 -7.07 -8.60 -1.53
CA ARG A 63 -7.27 -7.37 -2.30
C ARG A 63 -8.20 -7.59 -3.50
N PRO A 64 -8.97 -6.59 -3.91
CA PRO A 64 -9.81 -6.67 -5.10
C PRO A 64 -9.03 -7.08 -6.35
N GLY A 65 -9.67 -7.87 -7.20
CA GLY A 65 -9.07 -8.39 -8.43
C GLY A 65 -8.16 -9.60 -8.20
N HIS A 66 -7.93 -10.01 -6.96
CA HIS A 66 -7.05 -11.14 -6.69
C HIS A 66 -7.14 -11.66 -5.24
N ALA A 67 -8.17 -12.44 -4.97
CA ALA A 67 -8.29 -13.13 -3.68
C ALA A 67 -7.52 -14.46 -3.70
N LEU A 68 -6.52 -14.56 -2.84
CA LEU A 68 -5.81 -15.80 -2.55
C LEU A 68 -6.22 -16.35 -1.19
N PRO A 69 -6.18 -17.66 -0.98
CA PRO A 69 -6.30 -18.22 0.36
C PRO A 69 -5.22 -17.61 1.25
N PRO A 70 -5.54 -17.17 2.48
CA PRO A 70 -4.53 -16.70 3.39
C PRO A 70 -3.57 -17.84 3.70
N VAL A 71 -2.28 -17.57 3.65
CA VAL A 71 -1.27 -18.53 4.11
C VAL A 71 -1.28 -18.48 5.64
N PRO A 72 -1.53 -19.59 6.34
CA PRO A 72 -1.46 -19.62 7.79
C PRO A 72 -0.02 -19.30 8.23
N VAL A 73 0.18 -18.15 8.86
CA VAL A 73 1.45 -17.83 9.49
C VAL A 73 1.44 -18.39 10.91
N GLY A 74 2.15 -19.49 11.12
CA GLY A 74 2.37 -20.06 12.45
C GLY A 74 1.20 -20.80 13.07
N GLY A 75 1.21 -22.12 12.97
CA GLY A 75 0.29 -23.02 13.65
C GLY A 75 -0.88 -23.51 12.80
N ALA A 76 -1.15 -24.80 12.88
CA ALA A 76 -2.25 -25.46 12.18
C ALA A 76 -3.59 -25.18 12.90
N ARG A 77 -4.12 -23.97 12.78
CA ARG A 77 -5.50 -23.72 13.19
C ARG A 77 -6.48 -24.23 12.12
N PRO A 78 -7.62 -24.83 12.48
CA PRO A 78 -8.54 -25.35 11.50
C PRO A 78 -9.22 -24.23 10.70
N SER A 79 -9.33 -24.45 9.40
CA SER A 79 -10.15 -23.64 8.47
C SER A 79 -9.90 -22.14 8.53
N PRO A 80 -8.67 -21.63 8.34
CA PRO A 80 -8.41 -20.20 8.33
C PRO A 80 -9.10 -19.52 7.15
N TRP A 81 -9.67 -18.32 7.39
CA TRP A 81 -10.19 -17.47 6.32
C TRP A 81 -10.09 -15.99 6.64
N VAL A 82 -10.13 -15.18 5.61
CA VAL A 82 -10.15 -13.72 5.68
C VAL A 82 -11.28 -13.21 4.80
N ALA A 83 -11.95 -12.17 5.23
CA ALA A 83 -12.85 -11.38 4.40
C ALA A 83 -12.52 -9.90 4.58
N THR A 84 -12.51 -9.15 3.49
CA THR A 84 -12.25 -7.72 3.46
C THR A 84 -13.36 -6.99 2.74
N SER A 85 -13.69 -5.79 3.20
CA SER A 85 -14.71 -4.93 2.60
C SER A 85 -14.05 -3.69 2.02
N TRP A 86 -14.32 -3.40 0.74
CA TRP A 86 -13.66 -2.38 -0.04
C TRP A 86 -14.66 -1.40 -0.63
N LEU A 87 -14.43 -0.11 -0.44
CA LEU A 87 -15.11 0.93 -1.17
C LEU A 87 -14.35 1.18 -2.47
N LEU A 88 -15.00 1.00 -3.62
CA LEU A 88 -14.35 1.10 -4.92
C LEU A 88 -14.25 2.55 -5.41
N GLY A 89 -15.03 3.47 -4.81
CA GLY A 89 -14.96 4.89 -5.12
C GLY A 89 -15.41 5.19 -6.56
N GLU A 90 -14.76 6.16 -7.19
CA GLU A 90 -15.04 6.57 -8.57
C GLU A 90 -14.69 5.49 -9.61
N ASP A 91 -13.90 4.49 -9.21
CA ASP A 91 -13.46 3.41 -10.09
C ASP A 91 -14.62 2.47 -10.48
N ASP A 92 -15.70 2.47 -9.70
CA ASP A 92 -16.87 1.65 -9.96
C ASP A 92 -18.18 2.37 -9.57
N PRO A 93 -18.64 3.31 -10.39
CA PRO A 93 -19.86 4.09 -10.10
C PRO A 93 -21.13 3.24 -10.09
N GLU A 94 -21.09 2.03 -10.65
CA GLU A 94 -22.22 1.11 -10.66
C GLU A 94 -22.40 0.35 -9.34
N ARG A 95 -21.43 0.51 -8.40
CA ARG A 95 -21.43 -0.17 -7.11
C ARG A 95 -21.53 0.80 -5.94
N PRO A 96 -22.77 1.12 -5.52
CA PRO A 96 -22.99 1.99 -4.37
C PRO A 96 -22.69 1.32 -3.02
N HIS A 97 -22.40 0.00 -3.02
CA HIS A 97 -22.14 -0.78 -1.82
C HIS A 97 -20.67 -1.29 -1.80
N PRO A 98 -20.10 -1.54 -0.62
CA PRO A 98 -18.75 -2.09 -0.52
C PRO A 98 -18.64 -3.48 -1.16
N LEU A 99 -17.55 -3.71 -1.91
CA LEU A 99 -17.21 -5.04 -2.42
C LEU A 99 -16.63 -5.88 -1.29
N VAL A 100 -17.21 -7.03 -1.03
CA VAL A 100 -16.67 -8.00 -0.08
C VAL A 100 -15.83 -9.02 -0.82
N VAL A 101 -14.54 -9.05 -0.53
CA VAL A 101 -13.57 -10.04 -1.04
C VAL A 101 -13.24 -11.00 0.09
N ALA A 102 -13.44 -12.30 -0.12
CA ALA A 102 -13.24 -13.28 0.92
C ALA A 102 -12.54 -14.55 0.42
N SER A 103 -11.83 -15.21 1.34
CA SER A 103 -11.27 -16.54 1.09
C SER A 103 -12.38 -17.52 0.67
N PRO A 104 -12.11 -18.55 -0.15
CA PRO A 104 -13.12 -19.52 -0.57
C PRO A 104 -13.81 -20.24 0.58
N SER A 105 -13.09 -20.41 1.70
CA SER A 105 -13.60 -21.07 2.93
C SER A 105 -14.35 -20.13 3.88
N ALA A 106 -14.46 -18.83 3.56
CA ALA A 106 -15.07 -17.87 4.46
C ALA A 106 -16.56 -18.14 4.67
N VAL A 107 -16.95 -18.07 5.94
CA VAL A 107 -18.34 -18.14 6.40
C VAL A 107 -18.61 -16.89 7.22
N LEU A 108 -19.33 -15.94 6.62
CA LEU A 108 -19.61 -14.66 7.28
C LEU A 108 -20.79 -14.82 8.25
N ALA A 109 -20.73 -14.14 9.40
CA ALA A 109 -21.77 -14.17 10.40
C ALA A 109 -23.10 -13.67 9.82
N GLY A 110 -24.17 -14.46 10.01
CA GLY A 110 -25.51 -14.11 9.52
C GLY A 110 -25.72 -14.24 8.00
N GLU A 111 -24.70 -14.67 7.24
CA GLU A 111 -24.82 -14.86 5.81
C GLU A 111 -25.63 -16.13 5.47
N THR A 112 -26.69 -15.95 4.68
CA THR A 112 -27.45 -17.10 4.14
C THR A 112 -26.67 -17.78 3.01
N PRO A 113 -26.95 -19.04 2.66
CA PRO A 113 -26.33 -19.74 1.55
C PRO A 113 -26.46 -18.98 0.20
N ASP A 114 -27.64 -18.37 -0.03
CA ASP A 114 -27.90 -17.58 -1.24
C ASP A 114 -27.09 -16.28 -1.27
N ALA A 115 -26.96 -15.59 -0.13
CA ALA A 115 -26.12 -14.41 0.01
C ALA A 115 -24.64 -14.75 -0.22
N ALA A 116 -24.16 -15.86 0.34
CA ALA A 116 -22.79 -16.34 0.10
C ALA A 116 -22.52 -16.65 -1.37
N LEU A 117 -23.51 -17.23 -2.07
CA LEU A 117 -23.40 -17.49 -3.49
C LEU A 117 -23.39 -16.19 -4.31
N ALA A 118 -24.24 -15.22 -3.96
CA ALA A 118 -24.28 -13.90 -4.60
C ALA A 118 -22.94 -13.17 -4.45
N ARG A 119 -22.40 -13.10 -3.23
CA ARG A 119 -21.08 -12.51 -2.94
C ARG A 119 -19.97 -13.16 -3.76
N ARG A 120 -19.90 -14.48 -3.82
CA ARG A 120 -18.89 -15.20 -4.61
C ARG A 120 -19.01 -14.92 -6.10
N ARG A 121 -20.22 -14.79 -6.63
CA ARG A 121 -20.47 -14.42 -8.03
C ARG A 121 -20.01 -12.99 -8.31
N GLU A 122 -20.34 -12.06 -7.43
CA GLU A 122 -19.93 -10.66 -7.53
C GLU A 122 -18.41 -10.54 -7.51
N GLN A 123 -17.74 -11.16 -6.54
CA GLN A 123 -16.27 -11.19 -6.48
C GLN A 123 -15.65 -11.77 -7.76
N ALA A 124 -16.17 -12.89 -8.26
CA ALA A 124 -15.64 -13.52 -9.47
C ALA A 124 -15.86 -12.67 -10.74
N LEU A 125 -16.95 -11.91 -10.81
CA LEU A 125 -17.18 -10.96 -11.89
C LEU A 125 -16.20 -9.79 -11.81
N PHE A 126 -16.01 -9.25 -10.62
CA PHE A 126 -15.07 -8.17 -10.36
C PHE A 126 -13.63 -8.58 -10.67
N ASP A 127 -13.19 -9.76 -10.21
CA ASP A 127 -11.85 -10.27 -10.47
C ASP A 127 -11.54 -10.38 -11.97
N ARG A 128 -12.52 -10.81 -12.76
CA ARG A 128 -12.39 -10.86 -14.22
C ARG A 128 -12.29 -9.48 -14.84
N ARG A 129 -13.11 -8.55 -14.41
CA ARG A 129 -13.12 -7.18 -14.92
C ARG A 129 -11.80 -6.46 -14.56
N ALA A 130 -11.39 -6.52 -13.30
CA ALA A 130 -10.17 -5.89 -12.82
C ALA A 130 -8.90 -6.35 -13.55
N GLN A 131 -8.90 -7.60 -14.05
CA GLN A 131 -7.78 -8.11 -14.86
C GLN A 131 -7.66 -7.43 -16.22
N GLN A 132 -8.77 -6.97 -16.79
CA GLN A 132 -8.84 -6.36 -18.11
C GLN A 132 -8.74 -4.83 -18.06
N GLU A 133 -9.43 -4.22 -17.11
CA GLU A 133 -9.61 -2.78 -17.02
C GLU A 133 -8.51 -2.08 -16.21
N GLY A 134 -7.91 -2.76 -15.23
CA GLY A 134 -7.04 -2.11 -14.25
C GLY A 134 -7.84 -1.27 -13.25
N GLY A 135 -7.25 -0.24 -12.68
CA GLY A 135 -7.98 0.72 -11.83
C GLY A 135 -7.90 0.46 -10.33
N HIS A 136 -7.40 -0.71 -9.89
CA HIS A 136 -7.34 -1.04 -8.47
C HIS A 136 -5.89 -1.15 -8.01
N VAL A 137 -5.46 -0.20 -7.17
CA VAL A 137 -4.08 -0.11 -6.70
C VAL A 137 -3.96 -0.60 -5.26
N PHE A 138 -3.21 -1.67 -5.08
CA PHE A 138 -2.77 -2.17 -3.78
C PHE A 138 -1.27 -2.46 -3.84
N VAL A 139 -0.47 -1.72 -3.06
CA VAL A 139 0.99 -1.91 -2.97
C VAL A 139 1.36 -2.29 -1.55
N SER A 140 2.19 -3.32 -1.40
CA SER A 140 2.61 -3.83 -0.09
C SER A 140 4.13 -3.88 0.01
N PHE A 141 4.67 -3.28 1.07
CA PHE A 141 6.10 -3.30 1.38
C PHE A 141 6.36 -4.21 2.58
N SER A 142 7.22 -5.21 2.37
CA SER A 142 7.67 -6.12 3.44
C SER A 142 8.57 -5.41 4.44
N GLY A 143 8.57 -5.85 5.70
CA GLY A 143 9.52 -5.42 6.73
C GLY A 143 10.97 -5.77 6.39
N ALA A 144 11.20 -6.88 5.69
CA ALA A 144 12.53 -7.36 5.27
C ALA A 144 13.06 -6.69 4.00
N ARG A 145 12.91 -5.38 3.84
CA ARG A 145 13.30 -4.63 2.65
C ARG A 145 14.72 -4.05 2.74
N TRP A 146 15.40 -3.99 1.61
CA TRP A 146 16.75 -3.40 1.52
C TRP A 146 17.01 -2.78 0.15
N PHE A 147 18.19 -2.17 0.00
CA PHE A 147 18.74 -1.69 -1.25
C PHE A 147 20.09 -2.35 -1.52
N SER A 148 20.18 -3.11 -2.61
CA SER A 148 21.45 -3.63 -3.15
C SER A 148 22.19 -2.56 -3.96
N ARG A 149 23.39 -2.91 -4.42
CA ARG A 149 24.14 -2.10 -5.40
C ARG A 149 23.97 -2.72 -6.80
N SER A 150 22.76 -2.73 -7.30
CA SER A 150 22.46 -3.22 -8.65
C SER A 150 22.61 -2.10 -9.68
N ALA A 151 23.15 -2.45 -10.84
CA ALA A 151 23.12 -1.54 -12.00
C ALA A 151 21.68 -1.25 -12.43
N ASN A 152 21.46 -0.06 -12.94
CA ASN A 152 20.18 0.31 -13.51
C ASN A 152 19.96 -0.45 -14.83
N LEU A 153 18.92 -1.26 -14.89
CA LEU A 153 18.52 -1.96 -16.12
C LEU A 153 17.34 -1.21 -16.74
N LEU A 154 17.60 -0.56 -17.86
CA LEU A 154 16.57 0.12 -18.64
C LEU A 154 15.77 -0.90 -19.45
N THR A 155 15.00 -1.70 -18.78
CA THR A 155 13.95 -2.47 -19.42
C THR A 155 12.65 -1.71 -19.29
N THR A 156 11.73 -1.88 -20.25
CA THR A 156 10.36 -1.41 -20.09
C THR A 156 9.86 -1.92 -18.74
N PRO A 157 9.39 -1.04 -17.85
CA PRO A 157 8.86 -1.50 -16.59
C PRO A 157 7.74 -2.49 -16.89
N ASP A 158 7.84 -3.72 -16.40
CA ASP A 158 6.71 -4.65 -16.41
C ASP A 158 5.51 -3.88 -15.86
N ARG A 159 4.35 -4.09 -16.44
CA ARG A 159 3.13 -3.41 -15.98
C ARG A 159 3.08 -3.52 -14.47
N SER A 160 3.28 -2.42 -13.77
CA SER A 160 3.48 -2.39 -12.32
C SER A 160 2.33 -3.03 -11.57
N ILE A 161 1.11 -2.94 -12.11
CA ILE A 161 -0.07 -3.60 -11.61
C ILE A 161 0.14 -5.12 -11.53
N LEU A 162 0.75 -5.74 -12.54
CA LEU A 162 0.98 -7.19 -12.57
C LEU A 162 2.09 -7.64 -11.63
N ARG A 163 3.05 -6.78 -11.32
CA ARG A 163 4.18 -7.14 -10.46
C ARG A 163 3.88 -6.97 -8.97
N TYR A 164 3.06 -6.00 -8.63
CA TYR A 164 2.46 -5.85 -7.30
C TYR A 164 1.14 -6.64 -7.19
N ASP A 165 0.59 -7.06 -8.32
CA ASP A 165 -0.48 -8.02 -8.40
C ASP A 165 0.13 -9.41 -8.23
N VAL A 166 0.15 -9.87 -6.99
CA VAL A 166 0.71 -11.15 -6.57
C VAL A 166 -0.16 -12.30 -7.06
N ARG A 167 -0.13 -12.57 -8.36
CA ARG A 167 -0.85 -13.71 -8.94
C ARG A 167 -0.12 -15.03 -8.77
N GLN A 168 1.09 -14.99 -8.28
CA GLN A 168 1.84 -16.22 -8.04
C GLN A 168 1.59 -16.72 -6.61
N PRO A 169 1.17 -17.98 -6.45
CA PRO A 169 0.88 -18.58 -5.13
C PRO A 169 2.09 -18.57 -4.18
N SER A 170 3.29 -18.56 -4.73
CA SER A 170 4.55 -18.53 -3.97
C SER A 170 4.95 -17.16 -3.45
N THR A 171 4.22 -16.11 -3.82
CA THR A 171 4.53 -14.78 -3.36
C THR A 171 3.91 -14.58 -2.01
N THR A 172 4.57 -15.09 -1.04
CA THR A 172 4.37 -14.70 0.34
C THR A 172 4.70 -13.22 0.47
N PHE A 173 4.12 -12.57 1.46
CA PHE A 173 4.45 -11.21 1.85
C PHE A 173 5.98 -11.03 2.05
N ASP A 174 6.68 -12.10 2.39
CA ASP A 174 8.12 -12.17 2.66
C ASP A 174 8.96 -12.67 1.47
N ASP A 175 8.46 -12.55 0.22
CA ASP A 175 9.25 -12.93 -0.95
C ASP A 175 10.55 -12.11 -1.04
N PRO A 176 11.73 -12.73 -0.92
CA PRO A 176 13.02 -12.04 -0.92
C PRO A 176 13.27 -11.22 -2.19
N THR A 177 12.69 -11.61 -3.32
CA THR A 177 12.87 -10.88 -4.59
C THR A 177 12.17 -9.53 -4.60
N ARG A 178 11.20 -9.34 -3.70
CA ARG A 178 10.47 -8.08 -3.50
C ARG A 178 11.06 -7.23 -2.41
N ALA A 179 11.91 -7.79 -1.60
CA ALA A 179 12.57 -7.09 -0.53
C ALA A 179 13.69 -6.17 -1.04
N ASP A 180 14.31 -6.47 -2.19
CA ASP A 180 15.28 -5.58 -2.85
C ASP A 180 14.56 -4.54 -3.72
N LEU A 181 14.45 -3.34 -3.20
CA LEU A 181 13.76 -2.22 -3.84
C LEU A 181 14.63 -1.46 -4.86
N THR A 182 15.92 -1.80 -4.97
CA THR A 182 16.90 -1.02 -5.77
C THR A 182 16.50 -0.94 -7.22
N ARG A 183 16.32 -2.09 -7.84
CA ARG A 183 16.08 -2.20 -9.28
C ARG A 183 14.81 -1.46 -9.68
N GLU A 184 13.74 -1.68 -8.96
CA GLU A 184 12.43 -1.11 -9.28
C GLU A 184 12.41 0.39 -9.07
N THR A 185 12.97 0.87 -7.97
CA THR A 185 13.02 2.30 -7.68
C THR A 185 13.86 3.04 -8.71
N LYS A 186 15.09 2.57 -9.01
CA LYS A 186 15.93 3.17 -10.05
C LYS A 186 15.24 3.14 -11.42
N GLN A 187 14.62 2.02 -11.78
CA GLN A 187 13.94 1.85 -13.05
C GLN A 187 12.77 2.83 -13.22
N VAL A 188 11.95 3.02 -12.18
CA VAL A 188 10.83 3.98 -12.24
C VAL A 188 11.34 5.39 -12.48
N LEU A 189 12.33 5.83 -11.71
CA LEU A 189 12.90 7.16 -11.80
C LEU A 189 13.54 7.41 -13.18
N SER A 190 14.32 6.45 -13.66
CA SER A 190 15.02 6.59 -14.95
C SER A 190 14.08 6.50 -16.14
N TYR A 191 13.11 5.56 -16.09
CA TYR A 191 12.13 5.41 -17.15
C TYR A 191 11.26 6.65 -17.32
N ALA A 192 10.75 7.21 -16.23
CA ALA A 192 9.90 8.40 -16.28
C ALA A 192 10.63 9.57 -16.98
N ALA A 193 11.87 9.83 -16.59
CA ALA A 193 12.68 10.91 -17.18
C ALA A 193 12.97 10.67 -18.66
N ILE A 194 13.34 9.43 -19.05
CA ILE A 194 13.66 9.10 -20.45
C ILE A 194 12.39 9.13 -21.30
N ALA A 195 11.31 8.50 -20.83
CA ALA A 195 10.05 8.42 -21.58
C ALA A 195 9.44 9.81 -21.80
N SER A 196 9.50 10.68 -20.78
CA SER A 196 9.09 12.08 -20.88
C SER A 196 9.93 12.82 -21.93
N ALA A 197 11.26 12.69 -21.91
CA ALA A 197 12.16 13.34 -22.85
C ALA A 197 11.96 12.86 -24.29
N LEU A 198 11.77 11.56 -24.51
CA LEU A 198 11.54 10.97 -25.84
C LEU A 198 10.13 11.25 -26.37
N GLY A 199 9.14 11.38 -25.49
CA GLY A 199 7.76 11.69 -25.82
C GLY A 199 7.50 13.17 -26.12
N GLY A 200 8.42 14.05 -25.77
CA GLY A 200 8.25 15.51 -25.86
C GLY A 200 7.70 16.01 -27.18
N GLY A 201 6.68 16.85 -27.12
CA GLY A 201 6.02 17.45 -28.28
C GLY A 201 5.01 16.56 -29.02
N ARG A 202 4.70 15.36 -28.50
CA ARG A 202 3.68 14.46 -29.04
C ARG A 202 2.55 14.25 -28.02
N ALA A 203 1.35 14.73 -28.35
CA ALA A 203 0.19 14.72 -27.46
C ALA A 203 -0.16 13.30 -26.94
N GLU A 204 0.09 12.27 -27.71
CA GLU A 204 -0.11 10.87 -27.32
C GLU A 204 0.73 10.42 -26.11
N PHE A 205 1.82 11.16 -25.81
CA PHE A 205 2.74 10.88 -24.70
C PHE A 205 2.69 11.92 -23.57
N ASP A 206 1.74 12.84 -23.58
CA ASP A 206 1.60 13.86 -22.51
C ASP A 206 1.43 13.23 -21.11
N GLY A 207 0.82 12.04 -21.04
CA GLY A 207 0.73 11.28 -19.79
C GLY A 207 2.08 10.93 -19.18
N LEU A 208 3.12 10.68 -19.99
CA LEU A 208 4.47 10.39 -19.51
C LEU A 208 5.15 11.65 -18.94
N ALA A 209 4.92 12.80 -19.55
CA ALA A 209 5.43 14.07 -19.04
C ALA A 209 4.77 14.43 -17.70
N ARG A 210 3.43 14.23 -17.58
CA ARG A 210 2.71 14.40 -16.31
C ARG A 210 3.22 13.43 -15.23
N PHE A 211 3.50 12.20 -15.59
CA PHE A 211 4.07 11.21 -14.67
C PHE A 211 5.46 11.61 -14.16
N ASP A 212 6.39 12.04 -15.06
CA ASP A 212 7.72 12.51 -14.63
C ASP A 212 7.62 13.75 -13.73
N ALA A 213 6.73 14.68 -14.04
CA ALA A 213 6.50 15.87 -13.22
C ALA A 213 5.97 15.49 -11.82
N ALA A 214 4.94 14.65 -11.75
CA ALA A 214 4.41 14.17 -10.48
C ALA A 214 5.45 13.37 -9.68
N LEU A 215 6.27 12.55 -10.36
CA LEU A 215 7.34 11.79 -9.71
C LEU A 215 8.39 12.70 -9.09
N ARG A 216 8.82 13.77 -9.79
CA ARG A 216 9.73 14.79 -9.24
C ARG A 216 9.16 15.43 -7.99
N GLU A 217 7.92 15.85 -8.05
CA GLU A 217 7.22 16.49 -6.93
C GLU A 217 7.18 15.59 -5.69
N VAL A 218 6.72 14.34 -5.82
CA VAL A 218 6.62 13.43 -4.67
C VAL A 218 7.97 13.02 -4.11
N VAL A 219 8.99 12.91 -4.97
CA VAL A 219 10.36 12.60 -4.52
C VAL A 219 10.97 13.79 -3.80
N ASP A 220 10.74 15.01 -4.24
CA ASP A 220 11.22 16.22 -3.56
C ASP A 220 10.60 16.39 -2.18
N VAL A 221 9.29 16.08 -2.02
CA VAL A 221 8.63 16.09 -0.70
C VAL A 221 9.37 15.17 0.28
N VAL A 222 9.69 13.96 -0.10
CA VAL A 222 10.35 13.00 0.81
C VAL A 222 11.86 13.20 0.95
N LEU A 223 12.49 13.97 0.07
CA LEU A 223 13.90 14.34 0.15
C LEU A 223 14.15 15.61 0.98
N ALA A 224 13.14 16.48 1.11
CA ALA A 224 13.26 17.74 1.82
C ALA A 224 13.84 17.63 3.25
N PRO A 225 13.48 16.62 4.08
CA PRO A 225 14.06 16.46 5.42
C PRO A 225 15.56 16.15 5.44
N PHE A 226 16.14 15.82 4.28
CA PHE A 226 17.58 15.53 4.14
C PHE A 226 18.35 16.66 3.46
N ASP A 227 17.71 17.81 3.24
CA ASP A 227 18.25 18.93 2.45
C ASP A 227 18.67 18.49 1.04
N LEU A 228 17.89 17.56 0.45
CA LEU A 228 18.11 17.02 -0.88
C LEU A 228 16.91 17.35 -1.79
N THR A 229 17.18 17.45 -3.09
CA THR A 229 16.16 17.53 -4.15
C THR A 229 16.47 16.53 -5.26
N TYR A 230 15.46 16.09 -6.00
CA TYR A 230 15.65 15.18 -7.12
C TYR A 230 16.25 15.92 -8.32
N ALA A 231 17.42 15.51 -8.78
CA ALA A 231 18.14 16.15 -9.88
C ALA A 231 17.90 15.51 -11.26
N GLY A 232 17.04 14.49 -11.33
CA GLY A 232 16.83 13.72 -12.55
C GLY A 232 17.82 12.57 -12.67
N ILE A 233 18.25 12.28 -13.91
CA ILE A 233 19.15 11.17 -14.22
C ILE A 233 20.48 11.67 -14.77
N HIS A 234 21.55 10.93 -14.52
CA HIS A 234 22.86 11.21 -15.11
C HIS A 234 22.83 10.89 -16.62
N PRO A 235 23.24 11.79 -17.52
CA PRO A 235 23.03 11.61 -18.96
C PRO A 235 23.76 10.43 -19.59
N LEU A 236 24.89 9.99 -19.01
CA LEU A 236 25.68 8.88 -19.55
C LEU A 236 25.33 7.53 -18.91
N THR A 237 25.08 7.50 -17.59
CA THR A 237 24.82 6.26 -16.87
C THR A 237 23.34 5.97 -16.70
N LEU A 238 22.49 6.99 -16.93
CA LEU A 238 21.04 6.97 -16.72
C LEU A 238 20.64 6.64 -15.27
N GLU A 239 21.57 6.77 -14.35
CA GLU A 239 21.35 6.59 -12.91
C GLU A 239 20.64 7.79 -12.30
N PRO A 240 19.63 7.60 -11.44
CA PRO A 240 18.99 8.68 -10.73
C PRO A 240 19.97 9.42 -9.82
N GLN A 241 19.79 10.72 -9.69
CA GLN A 241 20.62 11.60 -8.88
C GLN A 241 19.76 12.53 -8.02
N ALA A 242 20.30 12.89 -6.86
CA ALA A 242 19.82 13.99 -6.03
C ALA A 242 20.84 15.13 -6.02
N ARG A 243 20.38 16.31 -5.62
CA ARG A 243 21.21 17.50 -5.41
C ARG A 243 21.15 17.87 -3.93
N GLY A 244 22.32 18.05 -3.33
CA GLY A 244 22.48 18.58 -1.98
C GLY A 244 23.46 19.75 -1.97
N GLY A 245 23.78 20.27 -0.79
CA GLY A 245 24.71 21.39 -0.61
C GLY A 245 26.12 21.15 -1.18
N SER A 246 26.58 19.89 -1.24
CA SER A 246 27.87 19.48 -1.82
C SER A 246 27.84 19.19 -3.33
N GLY A 247 26.67 19.33 -3.99
CA GLY A 247 26.49 19.06 -5.41
C GLY A 247 25.62 17.84 -5.72
N LEU A 248 25.89 17.18 -6.87
CA LEU A 248 25.12 16.02 -7.32
C LEU A 248 25.56 14.74 -6.57
N ILE A 249 24.61 13.97 -6.16
CA ILE A 249 24.77 12.72 -5.40
C ILE A 249 24.09 11.59 -6.18
N ALA A 250 24.84 10.53 -6.49
CA ALA A 250 24.27 9.33 -7.12
C ALA A 250 23.28 8.63 -6.17
N PHE A 251 22.28 7.94 -6.72
CA PHE A 251 21.23 7.28 -5.96
C PHE A 251 21.77 6.37 -4.84
N ASP A 252 22.83 5.59 -5.12
CA ASP A 252 23.41 4.67 -4.15
C ASP A 252 24.13 5.38 -2.98
N ALA A 253 24.45 6.66 -3.13
CA ALA A 253 25.05 7.49 -2.10
C ALA A 253 24.03 8.32 -1.29
N ILE A 254 22.76 8.33 -1.70
CA ILE A 254 21.68 8.95 -0.94
C ILE A 254 21.51 8.19 0.40
N PRO A 255 21.22 8.89 1.51
CA PRO A 255 20.96 8.25 2.80
C PRO A 255 19.94 7.11 2.70
N ARG A 256 20.18 6.02 3.45
CA ARG A 256 19.34 4.82 3.36
C ARG A 256 17.87 5.12 3.64
N ALA A 257 17.59 5.89 4.67
CA ALA A 257 16.22 6.30 5.00
C ALA A 257 15.55 7.03 3.83
N ALA A 258 16.24 7.98 3.21
CA ALA A 258 15.73 8.71 2.03
C ALA A 258 15.42 7.77 0.86
N ARG A 259 16.27 6.77 0.57
CA ARG A 259 16.01 5.78 -0.48
C ARG A 259 14.74 4.97 -0.23
N HIS A 260 14.46 4.60 1.04
CA HIS A 260 13.23 3.93 1.39
C HIS A 260 12.01 4.83 1.20
N LEU A 261 12.11 6.11 1.60
CA LEU A 261 11.03 7.08 1.37
C LEU A 261 10.77 7.30 -0.12
N ILE A 262 11.82 7.40 -0.93
CA ILE A 262 11.67 7.47 -2.40
C ILE A 262 10.90 6.25 -2.92
N ALA A 263 11.25 5.03 -2.49
CA ALA A 263 10.54 3.82 -2.91
C ALA A 263 9.08 3.83 -2.48
N PHE A 264 8.79 4.27 -1.25
CA PHE A 264 7.44 4.32 -0.70
C PHE A 264 6.50 5.25 -1.48
N VAL A 265 7.02 6.27 -2.15
CA VAL A 265 6.19 7.18 -2.95
C VAL A 265 6.29 6.90 -4.46
N ALA A 266 7.47 6.57 -4.98
CA ALA A 266 7.67 6.38 -6.42
C ALA A 266 6.99 5.10 -6.95
N LEU A 267 7.05 3.98 -6.21
CA LEU A 267 6.46 2.73 -6.63
C LEU A 267 4.92 2.76 -6.61
N PRO A 268 4.26 3.29 -5.56
CA PRO A 268 2.82 3.50 -5.60
C PRO A 268 2.39 4.51 -6.66
N LEU A 269 3.09 5.64 -6.82
CA LEU A 269 2.75 6.61 -7.87
C LEU A 269 2.77 5.99 -9.26
N ARG A 270 3.75 5.13 -9.53
CA ARG A 270 3.81 4.39 -10.78
C ARG A 270 2.60 3.46 -10.95
N ALA A 271 2.20 2.75 -9.89
CA ALA A 271 1.02 1.89 -9.91
C ALA A 271 -0.25 2.71 -10.18
N LEU A 272 -0.38 3.88 -9.53
CA LEU A 272 -1.47 4.82 -9.77
C LEU A 272 -1.49 5.33 -11.22
N HIS A 273 -0.35 5.74 -11.76
CA HIS A 273 -0.27 6.18 -13.16
C HIS A 273 -0.66 5.07 -14.14
N ALA A 274 -0.27 3.83 -13.88
CA ALA A 274 -0.62 2.69 -14.72
C ALA A 274 -2.10 2.29 -14.61
N ALA A 275 -2.70 2.49 -13.44
CA ALA A 275 -4.12 2.22 -13.20
C ALA A 275 -5.03 3.32 -13.77
N TYR A 276 -4.55 4.57 -13.77
CA TYR A 276 -5.30 5.75 -14.19
C TYR A 276 -4.55 6.53 -15.28
N PRO A 277 -4.36 5.96 -16.50
CA PRO A 277 -3.48 6.54 -17.51
C PRO A 277 -3.96 7.91 -18.04
N GLY A 278 -5.25 8.21 -17.90
CA GLY A 278 -5.86 9.49 -18.29
C GLY A 278 -5.86 10.56 -17.17
N ALA A 279 -5.33 10.26 -15.99
CA ALA A 279 -5.38 11.20 -14.88
C ALA A 279 -4.43 12.38 -15.08
N ASP A 280 -4.93 13.59 -14.87
CA ASP A 280 -4.11 14.81 -14.89
C ASP A 280 -3.20 14.89 -13.65
N THR A 281 -3.69 14.41 -12.50
CA THR A 281 -2.98 14.40 -11.22
C THR A 281 -2.89 12.97 -10.66
N PRO A 282 -1.92 12.14 -11.13
CA PRO A 282 -1.81 10.75 -10.68
C PRO A 282 -1.64 10.58 -9.17
N ARG A 283 -0.97 11.55 -8.50
CA ARG A 283 -0.70 11.51 -7.06
C ARG A 283 -1.96 11.62 -6.18
N GLU A 284 -3.05 12.15 -6.73
CA GLU A 284 -4.32 12.34 -6.02
C GLU A 284 -5.27 11.15 -6.18
N ARG A 285 -4.90 10.18 -7.03
CA ARG A 285 -5.73 9.01 -7.27
C ARG A 285 -5.73 8.05 -6.11
N GLU A 286 -6.83 7.35 -5.96
CA GLU A 286 -7.04 6.41 -4.86
C GLU A 286 -6.26 5.12 -5.02
N GLY A 287 -5.74 4.65 -3.89
CA GLY A 287 -5.05 3.38 -3.78
C GLY A 287 -4.82 3.03 -2.32
N VAL A 288 -4.42 1.80 -2.05
CA VAL A 288 -4.05 1.34 -0.71
C VAL A 288 -2.59 0.94 -0.70
N VAL A 289 -1.84 1.44 0.26
CA VAL A 289 -0.43 1.08 0.46
C VAL A 289 -0.23 0.56 1.88
N THR A 290 0.36 -0.62 1.98
CA THR A 290 0.72 -1.20 3.28
C THR A 290 2.24 -1.22 3.43
N ILE A 291 2.73 -0.88 4.64
CA ILE A 291 4.16 -0.94 4.97
C ILE A 291 4.31 -1.71 6.28
N ASP A 292 4.94 -2.86 6.22
CA ASP A 292 5.30 -3.62 7.41
C ASP A 292 6.60 -3.08 8.01
N ASP A 293 6.70 -3.08 9.36
CA ASP A 293 7.83 -2.50 10.10
C ASP A 293 8.25 -1.13 9.55
N ALA A 294 7.30 -0.18 9.55
CA ALA A 294 7.47 1.12 8.88
C ALA A 294 8.69 1.91 9.38
N GLU A 295 9.10 1.70 10.64
CA GLU A 295 10.31 2.26 11.24
C GLU A 295 11.60 1.62 10.73
N ALA A 296 11.54 0.42 10.13
CA ALA A 296 12.74 -0.27 9.68
C ALA A 296 13.50 0.55 8.64
N GLN A 297 14.79 0.72 8.87
CA GLN A 297 15.70 1.49 8.02
C GLN A 297 15.43 3.02 7.99
N GLN A 298 14.54 3.53 8.85
CA GLN A 298 14.27 4.96 9.00
C GLN A 298 15.19 5.58 10.07
N ASP A 299 15.43 6.87 9.94
CA ASP A 299 16.06 7.65 11.01
C ASP A 299 15.03 7.90 12.13
N PRO A 300 15.37 7.61 13.40
CA PRO A 300 14.47 7.88 14.52
C PRO A 300 13.95 9.32 14.55
N ALA A 301 14.76 10.30 14.16
CA ALA A 301 14.34 11.70 14.11
C ALA A 301 13.22 11.95 13.10
N LEU A 302 13.15 11.14 12.04
CA LEU A 302 12.14 11.26 10.97
C LEU A 302 10.84 10.50 11.25
N LEU A 303 10.82 9.57 12.22
CA LEU A 303 9.64 8.74 12.46
C LEU A 303 8.38 9.56 12.78
N ARG A 304 8.54 10.71 13.46
CA ARG A 304 7.42 11.62 13.76
C ARG A 304 6.86 12.31 12.52
N HIS A 305 7.64 12.40 11.46
CA HIS A 305 7.29 13.08 10.21
C HIS A 305 6.90 12.09 9.11
N LEU A 306 7.07 10.78 9.34
CA LEU A 306 6.84 9.76 8.31
C LEU A 306 5.43 9.83 7.74
N VAL A 307 4.41 9.79 8.60
CA VAL A 307 3.01 9.83 8.17
C VAL A 307 2.66 11.15 7.47
N PRO A 308 2.97 12.33 8.02
CA PRO A 308 2.79 13.61 7.31
C PRO A 308 3.44 13.63 5.93
N LEU A 309 4.68 13.17 5.79
CA LEU A 309 5.40 13.14 4.50
C LEU A 309 4.70 12.22 3.48
N LEU A 310 4.27 11.04 3.89
CA LEU A 310 3.57 10.10 3.01
C LEU A 310 2.22 10.67 2.53
N ARG A 311 1.47 11.32 3.43
CA ARG A 311 0.19 11.97 3.11
C ARG A 311 0.35 13.16 2.19
N GLU A 312 1.39 13.97 2.38
CA GLU A 312 1.71 15.10 1.53
C GLU A 312 2.11 14.63 0.11
N ALA A 313 2.95 13.61 0.03
CA ALA A 313 3.42 13.08 -1.24
C ALA A 313 2.27 12.47 -2.06
N LEU A 314 1.43 11.61 -1.44
CA LEU A 314 0.36 10.89 -2.11
C LEU A 314 -0.95 11.01 -1.31
N PRO A 315 -1.65 12.16 -1.40
CA PRO A 315 -2.84 12.45 -0.59
C PRO A 315 -4.03 11.54 -0.91
N GLY A 316 -4.10 10.99 -2.13
CA GLY A 316 -5.13 10.04 -2.55
C GLY A 316 -4.96 8.64 -1.96
N VAL A 317 -3.84 8.29 -1.39
CA VAL A 317 -3.52 6.94 -0.89
C VAL A 317 -3.99 6.74 0.55
N GLN A 318 -4.60 5.59 0.80
CA GLN A 318 -4.85 5.08 2.15
C GLN A 318 -3.60 4.31 2.62
N TRP A 319 -2.98 4.79 3.69
CA TRP A 319 -1.76 4.21 4.26
C TRP A 319 -2.07 3.30 5.43
N ILE A 320 -1.57 2.06 5.42
CA ILE A 320 -1.70 1.11 6.52
C ILE A 320 -0.29 0.68 6.95
N LEU A 321 0.14 1.12 8.13
CA LEU A 321 1.51 0.97 8.61
C LEU A 321 1.57 0.02 9.78
N GLY A 322 2.36 -1.05 9.68
CA GLY A 322 2.72 -1.89 10.82
C GLY A 322 3.97 -1.32 11.51
N THR A 323 3.93 -1.16 12.83
CA THR A 323 5.07 -0.60 13.58
C THR A 323 5.14 -1.10 15.03
N SER A 324 6.34 -1.20 15.57
CA SER A 324 6.62 -1.33 17.00
C SER A 324 7.13 -0.03 17.63
N SER A 325 7.28 1.03 16.83
CA SER A 325 7.79 2.33 17.27
C SER A 325 6.73 3.16 17.96
N THR A 326 6.94 3.43 19.24
CA THR A 326 6.11 4.38 20.00
C THR A 326 6.21 5.80 19.44
N GLN A 327 7.37 6.20 18.89
CA GLN A 327 7.55 7.52 18.30
C GLN A 327 6.66 7.73 17.08
N LEU A 328 6.51 6.72 16.22
CA LEU A 328 5.62 6.78 15.08
C LEU A 328 4.16 6.77 15.54
N ALA A 329 3.79 5.86 16.43
CA ALA A 329 2.41 5.74 16.90
C ALA A 329 1.92 7.00 17.65
N THR A 330 2.77 7.61 18.50
CA THR A 330 2.40 8.84 19.23
C THR A 330 2.37 10.11 18.36
N ALA A 331 2.93 10.05 17.16
CA ALA A 331 2.87 11.16 16.21
C ALA A 331 1.56 11.19 15.39
N CYS A 332 0.76 10.13 15.48
CA CYS A 332 -0.52 10.00 14.78
C CYS A 332 -1.69 10.38 15.71
N ALA A 333 -2.83 10.73 15.13
CA ALA A 333 -4.04 10.92 15.90
C ALA A 333 -4.50 9.59 16.55
N SER A 334 -5.13 9.66 17.71
CA SER A 334 -5.61 8.44 18.40
C SER A 334 -6.54 7.60 17.56
N SER A 335 -7.38 8.25 16.74
CA SER A 335 -8.28 7.58 15.79
C SER A 335 -7.56 6.89 14.61
N GLU A 336 -6.30 7.20 14.37
CA GLU A 336 -5.47 6.57 13.34
C GLU A 336 -4.68 5.36 13.85
N VAL A 337 -4.66 5.12 15.17
CA VAL A 337 -3.87 4.05 15.80
C VAL A 337 -4.75 2.92 16.27
N ILE A 338 -4.42 1.71 15.84
CA ILE A 338 -4.97 0.45 16.34
C ILE A 338 -3.86 -0.27 17.10
N ALA A 339 -3.96 -0.31 18.42
CA ALA A 339 -3.02 -1.04 19.26
C ALA A 339 -3.33 -2.54 19.26
N LEU A 340 -2.31 -3.35 19.05
CA LEU A 340 -2.37 -4.81 19.04
C LEU A 340 -1.71 -5.35 20.31
N ARG A 341 -2.47 -5.99 21.18
CA ARG A 341 -1.97 -6.61 22.41
C ARG A 341 -2.16 -8.11 22.35
N ARG A 342 -1.05 -8.85 22.42
CA ARG A 342 -1.11 -10.30 22.48
C ARG A 342 -1.53 -10.76 23.87
N THR A 343 -2.53 -11.61 23.92
CA THR A 343 -2.95 -12.35 25.12
C THR A 343 -2.52 -13.82 25.02
N ALA A 344 -2.81 -14.61 26.03
CA ALA A 344 -2.49 -16.05 26.02
C ALA A 344 -3.22 -16.85 24.90
N LYS A 345 -4.34 -16.34 24.40
CA LYS A 345 -5.19 -17.03 23.43
C LYS A 345 -5.23 -16.35 22.06
N THR A 346 -5.31 -15.05 22.02
CA THR A 346 -5.57 -14.27 20.80
C THR A 346 -4.86 -12.91 20.86
N VAL A 347 -5.15 -12.04 19.91
CA VAL A 347 -4.76 -10.64 19.91
C VAL A 347 -5.98 -9.77 20.15
N GLU A 348 -5.89 -8.88 21.10
CA GLU A 348 -6.89 -7.85 21.39
C GLU A 348 -6.53 -6.56 20.63
N LEU A 349 -7.55 -5.88 20.14
CA LEU A 349 -7.44 -4.59 19.48
C LEU A 349 -7.89 -3.50 20.44
N GLY A 350 -7.11 -2.42 20.49
CA GLY A 350 -7.45 -1.21 21.24
C GLY A 350 -7.32 0.02 20.33
N GLU A 351 -8.39 0.80 20.22
CA GLU A 351 -8.31 2.07 19.50
C GLU A 351 -7.67 3.13 20.39
N GLY A 352 -6.61 3.76 19.88
CA GLY A 352 -5.99 4.96 20.47
C GLY A 352 -5.30 4.79 21.82
N GLN A 353 -5.24 3.59 22.38
CA GLN A 353 -4.62 3.36 23.70
C GLN A 353 -3.26 2.70 23.55
N LEU A 354 -2.22 3.50 23.76
CA LEU A 354 -0.82 3.05 23.82
C LEU A 354 -0.47 2.61 25.27
N HIS A 355 -1.12 1.59 25.78
CA HIS A 355 -0.82 1.11 27.14
C HIS A 355 -0.04 -0.19 27.11
#